data_f9aa9362409644d7b6f37fa24a0b281e
#
_entry.id   f9aa9362409644d7b6f37fa24a0b281e
#
_cell.length_a   1.000
_cell.length_b   1.000
_cell.length_c   1.000
_cell.angle_alpha   90.00
_cell.angle_beta   90.00
_cell.angle_gamma   90.00
#
_symmetry.space_group_name_H-M   'P 1'
#
loop_
_entity.id
_entity.type
_entity.pdbx_description
1 polymer ?
#
loop_
_entity_poly.entity_id
_entity_poly.type
_entity_poly.pdbx_seq_one_letter_code
_entity_poly.pdbx_strand_id
1 'polypeptide(L)'
;EKGNPFFDKIAQNIYLGAVRDGFLTAMPAILFSSVFILAASIPEIFGIVLPATVSDWLWKVYNYSMGVVGLLVAATTARCLAESMNRRMPKNKVINTTSVMLASIVGFMLLAVSNVDGGISTTYLGTKGLLASFVSAFITVNMYKFCVIKDVTIHMPKEVPGTISQMFRDVFPFSFSVLVCVLIDVACR
;
A
#
# COMPACT_ATOMS: atom_id res chain seq x y z
N GLU A 1 -17.93 19.32 -25.20
CA GLU A 1 -18.58 18.12 -24.62
C GLU A 1 -18.81 18.37 -23.13
N LYS A 2 -20.08 18.55 -22.73
CA LYS A 2 -20.46 18.71 -21.33
C LYS A 2 -20.27 17.35 -20.64
N GLY A 3 -19.15 17.19 -19.90
CA GLY A 3 -18.94 16.05 -19.04
C GLY A 3 -20.11 15.90 -18.05
N ASN A 4 -20.61 14.68 -17.88
CA ASN A 4 -21.70 14.39 -16.95
C ASN A 4 -21.24 14.82 -15.53
N PRO A 5 -22.00 15.67 -14.80
CA PRO A 5 -21.60 16.20 -13.49
C PRO A 5 -21.37 15.08 -12.44
N PHE A 6 -21.87 13.89 -12.71
CA PHE A 6 -21.64 12.71 -11.90
C PHE A 6 -20.20 12.18 -12.05
N PHE A 7 -19.69 12.09 -13.28
CA PHE A 7 -18.29 11.68 -13.53
C PHE A 7 -17.28 12.70 -13.01
N ASP A 8 -17.60 13.99 -13.12
CA ASP A 8 -16.73 15.05 -12.58
C ASP A 8 -16.63 14.99 -11.05
N LYS A 9 -17.74 14.71 -10.34
CA LYS A 9 -17.72 14.48 -8.88
C LYS A 9 -16.92 13.23 -8.48
N ILE A 10 -17.03 12.16 -9.26
CA ILE A 10 -16.27 10.93 -9.03
C ILE A 10 -14.78 11.19 -9.28
N ALA A 11 -14.42 11.85 -10.38
CA ALA A 11 -13.05 12.18 -10.74
C ALA A 11 -12.37 13.12 -9.71
N GLN A 12 -13.13 13.97 -9.03
CA GLN A 12 -12.65 14.88 -7.99
C GLN A 12 -12.56 14.24 -6.60
N ASN A 13 -13.01 12.99 -6.44
CA ASN A 13 -12.91 12.28 -5.17
C ASN A 13 -11.45 11.92 -4.87
N ILE A 14 -10.92 12.41 -3.73
CA ILE A 14 -9.52 12.18 -3.32
C ILE A 14 -9.18 10.70 -3.16
N TYR A 15 -10.15 9.88 -2.76
CA TYR A 15 -9.94 8.44 -2.58
C TYR A 15 -9.76 7.73 -3.92
N LEU A 16 -10.61 8.04 -4.90
CA LEU A 16 -10.49 7.49 -6.25
C LEU A 16 -9.24 8.00 -6.97
N GLY A 17 -8.90 9.28 -6.77
CA GLY A 17 -7.63 9.84 -7.22
C GLY A 17 -6.44 9.10 -6.64
N ALA A 18 -6.46 8.83 -5.34
CA ALA A 18 -5.38 8.10 -4.66
C ALA A 18 -5.25 6.64 -5.13
N VAL A 19 -6.37 5.95 -5.42
CA VAL A 19 -6.34 4.60 -6.01
C VAL A 19 -5.68 4.62 -7.38
N ARG A 20 -6.12 5.55 -8.24
CA ARG A 20 -5.54 5.72 -9.58
C ARG A 20 -4.05 6.03 -9.51
N ASP A 21 -3.67 7.03 -8.74
CA ASP A 21 -2.30 7.53 -8.67
C ASP A 21 -1.39 6.52 -7.94
N GLY A 22 -1.91 5.83 -6.92
CA GLY A 22 -1.22 4.74 -6.24
C GLY A 22 -0.94 3.56 -7.16
N PHE A 23 -1.92 3.16 -7.97
CA PHE A 23 -1.77 2.10 -8.97
C PHE A 23 -0.76 2.50 -10.05
N LEU A 24 -0.86 3.73 -10.58
CA LEU A 24 0.10 4.25 -11.57
C LEU A 24 1.53 4.31 -11.01
N THR A 25 1.68 4.63 -9.73
CA THR A 25 3.00 4.64 -9.06
C THR A 25 3.58 3.22 -8.94
N ALA A 26 2.75 2.19 -8.83
CA ALA A 26 3.17 0.79 -8.81
C ALA A 26 3.41 0.20 -10.21
N MET A 27 2.98 0.87 -11.29
CA MET A 27 3.11 0.41 -12.69
C MET A 27 4.52 -0.05 -13.08
N PRO A 28 5.61 0.65 -12.72
CA PRO A 28 6.96 0.20 -13.09
C PRO A 28 7.28 -1.22 -12.60
N ALA A 29 6.82 -1.58 -11.39
CA ALA A 29 7.01 -2.93 -10.86
C ALA A 29 6.18 -3.97 -11.62
N ILE A 30 4.95 -3.61 -12.02
CA ILE A 30 4.07 -4.46 -12.81
C ILE A 30 4.65 -4.69 -14.20
N LEU A 31 5.12 -3.63 -14.88
CA LEU A 31 5.75 -3.72 -16.19
C LEU A 31 7.04 -4.54 -16.14
N PHE A 32 7.87 -4.34 -15.13
CA PHE A 32 9.06 -5.16 -14.89
C PHE A 32 8.69 -6.65 -14.80
N SER A 33 7.68 -6.99 -14.00
CA SER A 33 7.20 -8.35 -13.83
C SER A 33 6.72 -8.97 -15.15
N SER A 34 6.04 -8.19 -15.99
CA SER A 34 5.46 -8.67 -17.25
C SER A 34 6.54 -9.07 -18.27
N VAL A 35 7.72 -8.43 -18.24
CA VAL A 35 8.85 -8.82 -19.09
C VAL A 35 9.31 -10.25 -18.77
N PHE A 36 9.37 -10.61 -17.49
CA PHE A 36 9.83 -11.93 -17.06
C PHE A 36 8.83 -13.04 -17.38
N ILE A 37 7.52 -12.79 -17.21
CA ILE A 37 6.52 -13.78 -17.61
C ILE A 37 6.50 -13.99 -19.12
N LEU A 38 6.65 -12.92 -19.91
CA LEU A 38 6.76 -13.05 -21.37
C LEU A 38 8.00 -13.85 -21.76
N ALA A 39 9.16 -13.56 -21.15
CA ALA A 39 10.39 -14.29 -21.39
C ALA A 39 10.31 -15.77 -21.02
N ALA A 40 9.50 -16.12 -20.00
CA ALA A 40 9.26 -17.52 -19.62
C ALA A 40 8.28 -18.21 -20.57
N SER A 41 7.18 -17.52 -20.96
CA SER A 41 6.07 -18.14 -21.70
C SER A 41 6.28 -18.18 -23.22
N ILE A 42 6.95 -17.18 -23.83
CA ILE A 42 7.14 -17.12 -25.29
C ILE A 42 7.88 -18.35 -25.84
N PRO A 43 9.01 -18.80 -25.25
CA PRO A 43 9.70 -19.99 -25.74
C PRO A 43 8.82 -21.26 -25.73
N GLU A 44 7.98 -21.44 -24.69
CA GLU A 44 7.06 -22.57 -24.60
C GLU A 44 6.05 -22.57 -25.74
N ILE A 45 5.53 -21.40 -26.14
CA ILE A 45 4.60 -21.27 -27.28
C ILE A 45 5.23 -21.69 -28.60
N PHE A 46 6.54 -21.43 -28.77
CA PHE A 46 7.30 -21.82 -29.98
C PHE A 46 7.89 -23.24 -29.89
N GLY A 47 7.57 -23.99 -28.84
CA GLY A 47 8.08 -25.34 -28.64
C GLY A 47 9.58 -25.39 -28.24
N ILE A 48 10.14 -24.29 -27.85
CA ILE A 48 11.52 -24.20 -27.36
C ILE A 48 11.52 -24.53 -25.86
N VAL A 49 12.15 -25.63 -25.51
CA VAL A 49 12.31 -26.03 -24.10
C VAL A 49 13.46 -25.26 -23.49
N LEU A 50 13.17 -24.34 -22.56
CA LEU A 50 14.20 -23.69 -21.78
C LEU A 50 14.84 -24.67 -20.78
N PRO A 51 16.14 -24.53 -20.47
CA PRO A 51 16.74 -25.23 -19.33
C PRO A 51 15.95 -24.95 -18.05
N ALA A 52 15.67 -25.99 -17.27
CA ALA A 52 14.85 -25.87 -16.04
C ALA A 52 15.36 -24.73 -15.12
N THR A 53 16.67 -24.59 -14.96
CA THR A 53 17.28 -23.53 -14.14
C THR A 53 16.89 -22.13 -14.62
N VAL A 54 16.83 -21.89 -15.95
CA VAL A 54 16.50 -20.56 -16.51
C VAL A 54 14.99 -20.30 -16.31
N SER A 55 14.14 -21.28 -16.59
CA SER A 55 12.71 -21.20 -16.40
C SER A 55 12.37 -20.90 -14.92
N ASP A 56 12.97 -21.64 -14.00
CA ASP A 56 12.77 -21.44 -12.55
C ASP A 56 13.16 -20.02 -12.09
N TRP A 57 14.27 -19.47 -12.63
CA TRP A 57 14.68 -18.11 -12.32
C TRP A 57 13.70 -17.07 -12.85
N LEU A 58 13.22 -17.22 -14.08
CA LEU A 58 12.24 -16.30 -14.68
C LEU A 58 10.93 -16.30 -13.87
N TRP A 59 10.41 -17.47 -13.53
CA TRP A 59 9.23 -17.62 -12.70
C TRP A 59 9.45 -17.10 -11.28
N LYS A 60 10.63 -17.29 -10.72
CA LYS A 60 10.98 -16.75 -9.40
C LYS A 60 10.92 -15.21 -9.39
N VAL A 61 11.54 -14.55 -10.37
CA VAL A 61 11.50 -13.07 -10.46
C VAL A 61 10.08 -12.57 -10.64
N TYR A 62 9.29 -13.22 -11.51
CA TYR A 62 7.87 -12.88 -11.68
C TYR A 62 7.09 -13.03 -10.37
N ASN A 63 7.21 -14.13 -9.67
CA ASN A 63 6.47 -14.39 -8.44
C ASN A 63 6.86 -13.44 -7.30
N TYR A 64 8.13 -13.03 -7.20
CA TYR A 64 8.56 -12.08 -6.17
C TYR A 64 8.24 -10.62 -6.49
N SER A 65 7.95 -10.29 -7.74
CA SER A 65 7.53 -8.94 -8.13
C SER A 65 6.00 -8.81 -8.26
N MET A 66 5.36 -9.66 -9.06
CA MET A 66 3.89 -9.64 -9.24
C MET A 66 3.15 -10.24 -8.03
N GLY A 67 3.77 -11.24 -7.37
CA GLY A 67 3.21 -11.88 -6.18
C GLY A 67 3.08 -10.96 -4.96
N VAL A 68 3.74 -9.81 -4.96
CA VAL A 68 3.67 -8.81 -3.88
C VAL A 68 3.09 -7.46 -4.34
N VAL A 69 2.47 -7.42 -5.53
CA VAL A 69 1.95 -6.16 -6.09
C VAL A 69 0.88 -5.52 -5.21
N GLY A 70 0.06 -6.30 -4.51
CA GLY A 70 -0.93 -5.79 -3.56
C GLY A 70 -0.29 -5.00 -2.41
N LEU A 71 0.86 -5.46 -1.92
CA LEU A 71 1.62 -4.76 -0.87
C LEU A 71 2.20 -3.43 -1.39
N LEU A 72 2.73 -3.43 -2.62
CA LEU A 72 3.23 -2.20 -3.26
C LEU A 72 2.10 -1.18 -3.47
N VAL A 73 0.93 -1.66 -3.94
CA VAL A 73 -0.24 -0.81 -4.15
C VAL A 73 -0.80 -0.28 -2.83
N ALA A 74 -0.79 -1.06 -1.74
CA ALA A 74 -1.18 -0.58 -0.42
C ALA A 74 -0.31 0.61 0.02
N ALA A 75 1.02 0.47 -0.12
CA ALA A 75 1.98 1.51 0.24
C ALA A 75 1.81 2.78 -0.63
N THR A 76 1.76 2.62 -1.95
CA THR A 76 1.68 3.75 -2.89
C THR A 76 0.34 4.48 -2.80
N THR A 77 -0.77 3.76 -2.64
CA THR A 77 -2.10 4.35 -2.45
C THR A 77 -2.19 5.13 -1.15
N ALA A 78 -1.65 4.58 -0.05
CA ALA A 78 -1.60 5.28 1.23
C ALA A 78 -0.79 6.58 1.14
N ARG A 79 0.36 6.54 0.47
CA ARG A 79 1.17 7.72 0.20
C ARG A 79 0.41 8.77 -0.60
N CYS A 80 -0.14 8.39 -1.76
CA CYS A 80 -0.86 9.32 -2.65
C CYS A 80 -2.08 9.94 -1.94
N LEU A 81 -2.79 9.16 -1.13
CA LEU A 81 -3.91 9.65 -0.34
C LEU A 81 -3.46 10.63 0.74
N ALA A 82 -2.39 10.31 1.48
CA ALA A 82 -1.82 11.21 2.48
C ALA A 82 -1.33 12.53 1.87
N GLU A 83 -0.64 12.49 0.74
CA GLU A 83 -0.22 13.68 0.00
C GLU A 83 -1.42 14.53 -0.46
N SER A 84 -2.47 13.89 -0.96
CA SER A 84 -3.71 14.55 -1.38
C SER A 84 -4.44 15.20 -0.19
N MET A 85 -4.45 14.55 0.96
CA MET A 85 -5.00 15.12 2.20
C MET A 85 -4.14 16.27 2.72
N ASN A 86 -2.82 16.14 2.71
CA ASN A 86 -1.89 17.20 3.15
C ASN A 86 -2.05 18.49 2.36
N ARG A 87 -2.39 18.41 1.05
CA ARG A 87 -2.69 19.61 0.24
C ARG A 87 -3.93 20.37 0.69
N ARG A 88 -4.83 19.72 1.43
CA ARG A 88 -6.08 20.30 1.95
C ARG A 88 -6.03 20.62 3.45
N MET A 89 -4.96 20.20 4.13
CA MET A 89 -4.77 20.44 5.57
C MET A 89 -3.92 21.67 5.83
N PRO A 90 -4.05 22.29 7.02
CA PRO A 90 -3.18 23.40 7.42
C PRO A 90 -1.71 22.98 7.46
N LYS A 91 -0.79 23.88 7.08
CA LYS A 91 0.65 23.61 7.01
C LYS A 91 1.29 23.15 8.32
N ASN A 92 0.67 23.42 9.45
CA ASN A 92 1.11 23.00 10.79
C ASN A 92 0.61 21.60 11.18
N LYS A 93 -0.28 20.99 10.39
CA LYS A 93 -0.85 19.65 10.63
C LYS A 93 -0.65 18.77 9.41
N VAL A 94 0.55 18.23 9.25
CA VAL A 94 0.94 17.42 8.10
C VAL A 94 1.08 15.96 8.50
N ILE A 95 0.48 15.08 7.72
CA ILE A 95 0.61 13.62 7.85
C ILE A 95 1.98 13.21 7.28
N ASN A 96 2.76 12.45 8.05
CA ASN A 96 4.01 11.87 7.56
C ASN A 96 3.72 10.74 6.56
N THR A 97 3.99 10.98 5.30
CA THR A 97 3.69 10.05 4.21
C THR A 97 4.46 8.74 4.31
N THR A 98 5.70 8.77 4.81
CA THR A 98 6.53 7.57 4.99
C THR A 98 5.98 6.67 6.10
N SER A 99 5.63 7.25 7.25
CA SER A 99 5.03 6.49 8.36
C SER A 99 3.69 5.87 7.95
N VAL A 100 2.86 6.58 7.21
CA VAL A 100 1.58 6.07 6.69
C VAL A 100 1.78 4.93 5.71
N MET A 101 2.79 5.01 4.83
CA MET A 101 3.13 3.89 3.93
C MET A 101 3.46 2.62 4.72
N LEU A 102 4.34 2.73 5.72
CA LEU A 102 4.74 1.60 6.56
C LEU A 102 3.55 1.03 7.34
N ALA A 103 2.71 1.89 7.91
CA ALA A 103 1.50 1.46 8.62
C ALA A 103 0.50 0.75 7.69
N SER A 104 0.34 1.22 6.45
CA SER A 104 -0.52 0.58 5.45
C SER A 104 0.02 -0.78 5.01
N ILE A 105 1.34 -0.95 4.88
CA ILE A 105 1.98 -2.24 4.62
C ILE A 105 1.65 -3.24 5.73
N VAL A 106 1.87 -2.85 6.99
CA VAL A 106 1.58 -3.71 8.14
C VAL A 106 0.09 -4.02 8.23
N GLY A 107 -0.78 -3.02 8.07
CA GLY A 107 -2.23 -3.21 8.07
C GLY A 107 -2.71 -4.13 6.95
N PHE A 108 -2.14 -3.99 5.75
CA PHE A 108 -2.45 -4.89 4.63
C PHE A 108 -1.99 -6.33 4.91
N MET A 109 -0.79 -6.52 5.46
CA MET A 109 -0.32 -7.86 5.82
C MET A 109 -1.23 -8.52 6.84
N LEU A 110 -1.75 -7.79 7.82
CA LEU A 110 -2.69 -8.32 8.80
C LEU A 110 -4.02 -8.77 8.17
N LEU A 111 -4.51 -8.02 7.18
CA LEU A 111 -5.76 -8.32 6.48
C LEU A 111 -5.63 -9.42 5.42
N ALA A 112 -4.47 -9.53 4.76
CA ALA A 112 -4.28 -10.37 3.58
C ALA A 112 -3.53 -11.67 3.85
N VAL A 113 -2.78 -11.77 4.95
CA VAL A 113 -1.90 -12.90 5.23
C VAL A 113 -2.52 -13.83 6.27
N SER A 114 -2.52 -15.11 5.98
CA SER A 114 -2.89 -16.15 6.95
C SER A 114 -1.65 -16.95 7.35
N ASN A 115 -1.58 -17.32 8.61
CA ASN A 115 -0.53 -18.22 9.09
C ASN A 115 -0.77 -19.62 8.56
N VAL A 116 0.29 -20.24 8.04
CA VAL A 116 0.34 -21.66 7.65
C VAL A 116 1.50 -22.32 8.38
N ASP A 117 1.43 -23.65 8.52
CA ASP A 117 2.48 -24.40 9.19
C ASP A 117 3.85 -24.14 8.54
N GLY A 118 4.76 -23.52 9.30
CA GLY A 118 6.10 -23.19 8.84
C GLY A 118 6.27 -21.87 8.09
N GLY A 119 5.22 -21.00 7.99
CA GLY A 119 5.33 -19.72 7.30
C GLY A 119 4.05 -18.91 7.21
N ILE A 120 4.01 -18.03 6.23
CA ILE A 120 2.87 -17.18 5.92
C ILE A 120 2.36 -17.44 4.50
N SER A 121 1.05 -17.44 4.32
CA SER A 121 0.44 -17.56 3.00
C SER A 121 0.66 -16.29 2.18
N THR A 122 1.25 -16.41 1.01
CA THR A 122 1.47 -15.28 0.09
C THR A 122 0.33 -15.10 -0.93
N THR A 123 -0.71 -15.93 -0.86
CA THR A 123 -1.79 -16.03 -1.87
C THR A 123 -2.49 -14.69 -2.13
N TYR A 124 -2.67 -13.87 -1.11
CA TYR A 124 -3.36 -12.59 -1.20
C TYR A 124 -2.42 -11.37 -1.19
N LEU A 125 -1.09 -11.56 -1.24
CA LEU A 125 -0.14 -10.45 -1.34
C LEU A 125 -0.07 -9.85 -2.76
N GLY A 126 -0.46 -10.61 -3.77
CA GLY A 126 -0.51 -10.19 -5.16
C GLY A 126 -1.83 -9.54 -5.58
N THR A 127 -2.20 -9.74 -6.84
CA THR A 127 -3.40 -9.14 -7.45
C THR A 127 -4.72 -9.50 -6.76
N LYS A 128 -4.80 -10.68 -6.15
CA LYS A 128 -6.00 -11.11 -5.40
C LYS A 128 -6.29 -10.27 -4.17
N GLY A 129 -5.27 -9.64 -3.59
CA GLY A 129 -5.40 -8.78 -2.41
C GLY A 129 -5.55 -7.28 -2.71
N LEU A 130 -5.70 -6.86 -3.97
CA LEU A 130 -5.78 -5.44 -4.32
C LEU A 130 -6.91 -4.70 -3.60
N LEU A 131 -8.08 -5.32 -3.43
CA LEU A 131 -9.17 -4.70 -2.69
C LEU A 131 -8.80 -4.50 -1.20
N ALA A 132 -8.19 -5.50 -0.57
CA ALA A 132 -7.70 -5.38 0.80
C ALA A 132 -6.60 -4.32 0.92
N SER A 133 -5.76 -4.14 -0.10
CA SER A 133 -4.73 -3.10 -0.13
C SER A 133 -5.32 -1.69 -0.11
N PHE A 134 -6.38 -1.43 -0.87
CA PHE A 134 -7.08 -0.15 -0.86
C PHE A 134 -7.78 0.10 0.48
N VAL A 135 -8.45 -0.90 1.03
CA VAL A 135 -9.12 -0.81 2.34
C VAL A 135 -8.10 -0.47 3.43
N SER A 136 -6.98 -1.20 3.49
CA SER A 136 -5.88 -0.92 4.43
C SER A 136 -5.35 0.51 4.30
N ALA A 137 -5.07 0.95 3.06
CA ALA A 137 -4.59 2.30 2.80
C ALA A 137 -5.59 3.38 3.28
N PHE A 138 -6.89 3.20 3.01
CA PHE A 138 -7.92 4.14 3.42
C PHE A 138 -8.07 4.22 4.93
N ILE A 139 -8.12 3.09 5.61
CA ILE A 139 -8.22 3.02 7.07
C ILE A 139 -7.01 3.72 7.69
N THR A 140 -5.81 3.33 7.29
CA THR A 140 -4.55 3.85 7.83
C THR A 140 -4.45 5.36 7.69
N VAL A 141 -4.69 5.90 6.48
CA VAL A 141 -4.57 7.35 6.23
C VAL A 141 -5.63 8.15 7.00
N ASN A 142 -6.87 7.64 7.09
CA ASN A 142 -7.91 8.31 7.86
C ASN A 142 -7.61 8.30 9.37
N MET A 143 -7.04 7.21 9.90
CA MET A 143 -6.61 7.14 11.30
C MET A 143 -5.45 8.12 11.58
N TYR A 144 -4.46 8.20 10.70
CA TYR A 144 -3.41 9.20 10.80
C TYR A 144 -3.95 10.62 10.76
N LYS A 145 -4.84 10.91 9.81
CA LYS A 145 -5.54 12.21 9.73
C LYS A 145 -6.25 12.54 11.05
N PHE A 146 -6.99 11.59 11.60
CA PHE A 146 -7.70 11.78 12.86
C PHE A 146 -6.74 12.11 14.00
N CYS A 147 -5.65 11.34 14.16
CA CYS A 147 -4.63 11.57 15.19
C CYS A 147 -3.96 12.94 15.03
N VAL A 148 -3.58 13.33 13.80
CA VAL A 148 -2.92 14.61 13.52
C VAL A 148 -3.87 15.79 13.77
N ILE A 149 -5.15 15.68 13.41
CA ILE A 149 -6.14 16.75 13.65
C ILE A 149 -6.42 16.89 15.15
N LYS A 150 -6.58 15.77 15.87
CA LYS A 150 -6.86 15.75 17.32
C LYS A 150 -5.62 15.97 18.17
N ASP A 151 -4.44 16.10 17.54
CA ASP A 151 -3.15 16.27 18.22
C ASP A 151 -2.83 15.13 19.21
N VAL A 152 -3.29 13.91 18.88
CA VAL A 152 -3.00 12.69 19.66
C VAL A 152 -1.61 12.20 19.30
N THR A 153 -0.61 12.86 19.89
CA THR A 153 0.82 12.60 19.60
C THR A 153 1.66 12.80 20.86
N ILE A 154 2.85 12.18 20.91
CA ILE A 154 3.82 12.46 21.97
C ILE A 154 4.52 13.78 21.68
N HIS A 155 4.34 14.76 22.56
CA HIS A 155 5.08 16.02 22.50
C HIS A 155 6.42 15.86 23.21
N MET A 156 7.50 15.98 22.43
CA MET A 156 8.86 15.98 22.97
C MET A 156 9.33 17.39 23.34
N PRO A 157 10.19 17.55 24.37
CA PRO A 157 10.85 18.80 24.67
C PRO A 157 11.65 19.31 23.47
N LYS A 158 11.82 20.65 23.38
CA LYS A 158 12.51 21.32 22.26
C LYS A 158 13.98 20.96 22.10
N GLU A 159 14.57 20.31 23.10
CA GLU A 159 15.98 19.86 23.15
C GLU A 159 16.23 18.60 22.33
N VAL A 160 15.18 17.87 21.92
CA VAL A 160 15.30 16.64 21.14
C VAL A 160 15.41 16.97 19.64
N PRO A 161 16.36 16.35 18.89
CA PRO A 161 16.47 16.54 17.45
C PRO A 161 15.14 16.29 16.73
N GLY A 162 14.82 17.13 15.76
CA GLY A 162 13.52 17.12 15.08
C GLY A 162 13.14 15.78 14.46
N THR A 163 14.11 15.03 13.94
CA THR A 163 13.89 13.70 13.36
C THR A 163 13.41 12.68 14.41
N ILE A 164 14.02 12.70 15.59
CA ILE A 164 13.63 11.81 16.70
C ILE A 164 12.25 12.21 17.23
N SER A 165 12.01 13.50 17.39
CA SER A 165 10.70 14.03 17.79
C SER A 165 9.59 13.60 16.82
N GLN A 166 9.85 13.62 15.51
CA GLN A 166 8.90 13.16 14.50
C GLN A 166 8.61 11.67 14.60
N MET A 167 9.62 10.82 14.84
CA MET A 167 9.42 9.39 15.02
C MET A 167 8.48 9.09 16.19
N PHE A 168 8.67 9.73 17.33
CA PHE A 168 7.81 9.55 18.50
C PHE A 168 6.38 10.08 18.26
N ARG A 169 6.23 11.17 17.51
CA ARG A 169 4.91 11.67 17.12
C ARG A 169 4.13 10.68 16.26
N ASP A 170 4.81 9.91 15.42
CA ASP A 170 4.20 8.95 14.50
C ASP A 170 3.87 7.60 15.16
N VAL A 171 4.43 7.27 16.34
CA VAL A 171 4.19 5.99 17.03
C VAL A 171 2.71 5.79 17.37
N PHE A 172 2.03 6.81 17.90
CA PHE A 172 0.62 6.70 18.26
C PHE A 172 -0.29 6.51 17.04
N PRO A 173 -0.21 7.37 16.00
CA PRO A 173 -0.99 7.16 14.79
C PRO A 173 -0.74 5.80 14.13
N PHE A 174 0.54 5.36 14.11
CA PHE A 174 0.92 4.07 13.59
C PHE A 174 0.24 2.93 14.36
N SER A 175 0.43 2.87 15.66
CA SER A 175 -0.13 1.82 16.52
C SER A 175 -1.65 1.80 16.46
N PHE A 176 -2.29 2.97 16.47
CA PHE A 176 -3.74 3.09 16.42
C PHE A 176 -4.31 2.62 15.09
N SER A 177 -3.68 2.97 13.97
CA SER A 177 -4.11 2.52 12.64
C SER A 177 -3.97 1.01 12.46
N VAL A 178 -2.87 0.43 12.96
CA VAL A 178 -2.64 -1.03 12.92
C VAL A 178 -3.66 -1.76 13.79
N LEU A 179 -3.96 -1.26 15.00
CA LEU A 179 -4.99 -1.84 15.87
C LEU A 179 -6.37 -1.85 15.22
N VAL A 180 -6.75 -0.79 14.51
CA VAL A 180 -8.02 -0.75 13.77
C VAL A 180 -8.05 -1.80 12.67
N CYS A 181 -6.93 -2.01 11.95
CA CYS A 181 -6.84 -3.09 10.96
C CYS A 181 -6.99 -4.48 11.61
N VAL A 182 -6.39 -4.71 12.79
CA VAL A 182 -6.57 -5.97 13.56
C VAL A 182 -8.03 -6.17 13.95
N LEU A 183 -8.70 -5.13 14.46
CA LEU A 183 -10.10 -5.23 14.83
C LEU A 183 -11.01 -5.57 13.65
N ILE A 184 -10.69 -5.05 12.47
CA ILE A 184 -11.42 -5.37 11.24
C ILE A 184 -11.14 -6.82 10.81
N ASP A 185 -9.90 -7.28 10.87
CA ASP A 185 -9.56 -8.69 10.57
C ASP A 185 -10.33 -9.63 11.50
N VAL A 186 -10.34 -9.35 12.80
CA VAL A 186 -11.10 -10.15 13.81
C VAL A 186 -12.60 -10.11 13.56
N ALA A 187 -13.15 -8.97 13.13
CA ALA A 187 -14.58 -8.84 12.85
C ALA A 187 -15.01 -9.53 11.54
N CYS A 188 -14.07 -9.70 10.58
CA CYS A 188 -14.33 -10.33 9.28
C CYS A 188 -14.05 -11.84 9.25
N ARG A 189 -13.38 -12.37 10.27
CA ARG A 189 -13.13 -13.81 10.45
C ARG A 189 -14.23 -14.46 11.28
#